data_df90f0ee5116f0a928a653c7b132f7c9
#
_entry.id   df90f0ee5116f0a928a653c7b132f7c9
#
_cell.length_a   1.000
_cell.length_b   1.000
_cell.length_c   1.000
_cell.angle_alpha   90.00
_cell.angle_beta   90.00
_cell.angle_gamma   90.00
#
_symmetry.space_group_name_H-M   'P 1'
#
loop_
_entity.id
_entity.type
_entity.pdbx_description
1 polymer ?
#
loop_
_entity_poly.entity_id
_entity_poly.type
_entity_poly.pdbx_seq_one_letter_code
_entity_poly.pdbx_strand_id
1 'polypeptide(L)'
;MLKNLTLLTTLILSFFTFSMGHLDHEKGLHPVAKSGQMIVTYQGDCSKGNAKKAMQKIDKIIAYERKNSPIKYSSAPGTWSDNSIGAVDLHDSEDAMNKAFDWQSNDKKWSNMFDGIAKACGITTDDFVIKIMKAK
;
A
#
# COMPACT_ATOMS: atom_id res chain seq x y z
N MET A 1 -73.26 35.29 22.87
CA MET A 1 -73.07 33.82 22.92
C MET A 1 -71.74 33.48 22.39
N LEU A 2 -70.70 33.36 23.26
CA LEU A 2 -69.36 32.97 22.88
C LEU A 2 -69.27 31.43 22.92
N LYS A 3 -68.83 30.84 21.80
CA LYS A 3 -68.46 29.43 21.78
C LYS A 3 -66.94 29.34 21.81
N ASN A 4 -66.41 28.82 22.91
CA ASN A 4 -65.00 28.52 23.10
C ASN A 4 -64.57 27.38 22.19
N LEU A 5 -63.56 27.66 21.34
CA LEU A 5 -62.90 26.63 20.53
C LEU A 5 -61.55 26.36 21.18
N THR A 6 -61.47 25.26 21.90
CA THR A 6 -60.25 24.78 22.53
C THR A 6 -59.40 24.12 21.47
N LEU A 7 -58.25 24.76 21.16
CA LEU A 7 -57.23 24.23 20.23
C LEU A 7 -56.34 23.27 21.00
N LEU A 8 -56.49 21.95 20.74
CA LEU A 8 -55.65 20.91 21.30
C LEU A 8 -54.37 20.78 20.47
N THR A 9 -53.29 21.39 20.92
CA THR A 9 -51.97 21.23 20.30
C THR A 9 -51.33 19.92 20.75
N THR A 10 -51.37 18.91 19.87
CA THR A 10 -50.64 17.66 20.08
C THR A 10 -49.15 17.86 19.81
N LEU A 11 -48.36 17.88 20.86
CA LEU A 11 -46.89 17.94 20.80
C LEU A 11 -46.36 16.54 20.44
N ILE A 12 -45.99 16.33 19.20
CA ILE A 12 -45.32 15.10 18.75
C ILE A 12 -43.85 15.20 19.17
N LEU A 13 -43.51 14.52 20.27
CA LEU A 13 -42.14 14.31 20.70
C LEU A 13 -41.54 13.23 19.78
N SER A 14 -40.77 13.67 18.74
CA SER A 14 -39.95 12.77 17.95
C SER A 14 -38.77 12.34 18.76
N PHE A 15 -38.79 11.12 19.28
CA PHE A 15 -37.60 10.48 19.86
C PHE A 15 -36.64 10.13 18.74
N PHE A 16 -35.64 10.97 18.54
CA PHE A 16 -34.46 10.57 17.81
C PHE A 16 -33.69 9.55 18.63
N THR A 17 -33.91 8.26 18.35
CA THR A 17 -33.00 7.22 18.83
C THR A 17 -31.68 7.37 18.09
N PHE A 18 -30.73 8.01 18.73
CA PHE A 18 -29.32 7.92 18.34
C PHE A 18 -28.92 6.45 18.54
N SER A 19 -28.93 5.70 17.45
CA SER A 19 -28.22 4.42 17.38
C SER A 19 -26.73 4.75 17.50
N MET A 20 -26.20 4.69 18.71
CA MET A 20 -24.77 4.61 18.92
C MET A 20 -24.32 3.30 18.29
N GLY A 21 -23.80 3.40 17.04
CA GLY A 21 -23.06 2.31 16.44
C GLY A 21 -21.98 1.91 17.42
N HIS A 22 -22.08 0.72 17.97
CA HIS A 22 -20.99 0.06 18.65
C HIS A 22 -19.85 -0.04 17.61
N LEU A 23 -18.87 0.86 17.73
CA LEU A 23 -17.57 0.62 17.14
C LEU A 23 -16.98 -0.51 17.98
N ASP A 24 -17.19 -1.73 17.56
CA ASP A 24 -16.41 -2.87 18.01
C ASP A 24 -14.95 -2.56 17.66
N HIS A 25 -14.25 -1.94 18.62
CA HIS A 25 -12.80 -1.97 18.63
C HIS A 25 -12.42 -3.44 18.86
N GLU A 26 -12.27 -4.19 17.78
CA GLU A 26 -11.55 -5.44 17.82
C GLU A 26 -10.20 -5.17 18.50
N LYS A 27 -10.08 -5.57 19.77
CA LYS A 27 -8.85 -5.50 20.56
C LYS A 27 -7.88 -6.58 20.07
N GLY A 28 -7.46 -6.50 18.81
CA GLY A 28 -6.55 -7.45 18.20
C GLY A 28 -5.57 -6.75 17.25
N LEU A 29 -4.39 -7.36 17.09
CA LEU A 29 -3.47 -6.98 16.04
C LEU A 29 -4.08 -7.40 14.70
N HIS A 30 -4.29 -6.43 13.82
CA HIS A 30 -4.70 -6.73 12.44
C HIS A 30 -3.50 -7.27 11.68
N PRO A 31 -3.66 -8.37 10.90
CA PRO A 31 -2.58 -8.89 10.09
C PRO A 31 -2.19 -7.87 9.00
N VAL A 32 -0.90 -7.77 8.72
CA VAL A 32 -0.35 -6.91 7.65
C VAL A 32 -0.84 -7.37 6.28
N ALA A 33 -1.09 -8.67 6.13
CA ALA A 33 -1.59 -9.28 4.90
C ALA A 33 -2.65 -10.34 5.21
N LYS A 34 -3.58 -10.52 4.29
CA LYS A 34 -4.58 -11.61 4.35
C LYS A 34 -3.97 -12.93 3.92
N SER A 35 -4.53 -14.05 4.38
CA SER A 35 -4.12 -15.38 3.92
C SER A 35 -4.14 -15.46 2.39
N GLY A 36 -3.06 -15.99 1.82
CA GLY A 36 -2.87 -16.14 0.37
C GLY A 36 -2.23 -14.94 -0.33
N GLN A 37 -2.16 -13.77 0.29
CA GLN A 37 -1.44 -12.63 -0.27
C GLN A 37 0.08 -12.87 -0.26
N MET A 38 0.77 -12.24 -1.20
CA MET A 38 2.22 -12.32 -1.33
C MET A 38 2.86 -11.01 -0.90
N ILE A 39 3.83 -11.10 0.00
CA ILE A 39 4.68 -9.98 0.40
C ILE A 39 6.02 -10.16 -0.31
N VAL A 40 6.45 -9.15 -1.05
CA VAL A 40 7.75 -9.11 -1.72
C VAL A 40 8.57 -7.99 -1.12
N THR A 41 9.80 -8.27 -0.74
CA THR A 41 10.72 -7.26 -0.23
C THR A 41 11.91 -7.12 -1.14
N TYR A 42 12.32 -5.88 -1.40
CA TYR A 42 13.51 -5.53 -2.16
C TYR A 42 14.48 -4.79 -1.23
N GLN A 43 15.73 -5.19 -1.24
CA GLN A 43 16.75 -4.60 -0.38
C GLN A 43 18.03 -4.41 -1.18
N GLY A 44 18.53 -3.17 -1.26
CA GLY A 44 19.76 -2.80 -1.96
C GLY A 44 20.74 -2.05 -1.04
N ASP A 45 21.97 -2.51 -0.99
CA ASP A 45 23.03 -1.80 -0.27
C ASP A 45 23.47 -0.54 -1.05
N CYS A 46 23.28 0.62 -0.44
CA CYS A 46 23.68 1.91 -1.01
C CYS A 46 24.91 2.51 -0.31
N SER A 47 25.70 1.72 0.42
CA SER A 47 26.89 2.19 1.15
C SER A 47 27.95 2.81 0.23
N LYS A 48 28.02 2.38 -1.04
CA LYS A 48 28.95 2.86 -2.07
C LYS A 48 28.34 3.94 -2.97
N GLY A 49 27.10 4.33 -2.74
CA GLY A 49 26.36 5.24 -3.62
C GLY A 49 25.67 6.37 -2.88
N ASN A 50 24.56 6.81 -3.45
CA ASN A 50 23.74 7.89 -2.91
C ASN A 50 22.34 7.37 -2.56
N ALA A 51 22.15 6.93 -1.32
CA ALA A 51 20.88 6.38 -0.82
C ALA A 51 19.70 7.36 -1.00
N LYS A 52 19.90 8.67 -0.74
CA LYS A 52 18.86 9.69 -0.94
C LYS A 52 18.41 9.77 -2.39
N LYS A 53 19.36 9.75 -3.33
CA LYS A 53 19.03 9.76 -4.78
C LYS A 53 18.35 8.47 -5.21
N ALA A 54 18.78 7.33 -4.65
CA ALA A 54 18.14 6.04 -4.91
C ALA A 54 16.70 6.01 -4.41
N MET A 55 16.43 6.48 -3.19
CA MET A 55 15.07 6.59 -2.63
C MET A 55 14.17 7.45 -3.50
N GLN A 56 14.61 8.60 -3.98
CA GLN A 56 13.85 9.43 -4.92
C GLN A 56 13.51 8.72 -6.23
N LYS A 57 14.36 7.78 -6.66
CA LYS A 57 14.09 6.95 -7.85
C LYS A 57 13.11 5.83 -7.53
N ILE A 58 13.14 5.26 -6.33
CA ILE A 58 12.14 4.29 -5.85
C ILE A 58 10.76 4.93 -5.83
N ASP A 59 10.61 6.14 -5.29
CA ASP A 59 9.35 6.88 -5.33
C ASP A 59 8.80 7.05 -6.77
N LYS A 60 9.69 7.33 -7.71
CA LYS A 60 9.33 7.51 -9.12
C LYS A 60 8.90 6.21 -9.79
N ILE A 61 9.58 5.10 -9.53
CA ILE A 61 9.21 3.81 -10.13
C ILE A 61 7.87 3.34 -9.56
N ILE A 62 7.63 3.48 -8.25
CA ILE A 62 6.34 3.17 -7.62
C ILE A 62 5.22 4.02 -8.21
N ALA A 63 5.46 5.31 -8.43
CA ALA A 63 4.47 6.18 -9.08
C ALA A 63 4.20 5.75 -10.54
N TYR A 64 5.23 5.28 -11.25
CA TYR A 64 5.10 4.73 -12.59
C TYR A 64 4.28 3.44 -12.61
N GLU A 65 4.55 2.52 -11.69
CA GLU A 65 3.81 1.26 -11.53
C GLU A 65 2.32 1.50 -11.26
N ARG A 66 1.99 2.39 -10.32
CA ARG A 66 0.60 2.75 -10.00
C ARG A 66 -0.18 3.24 -11.21
N LYS A 67 0.49 3.92 -12.14
CA LYS A 67 -0.13 4.47 -13.34
C LYS A 67 -0.21 3.45 -14.48
N ASN A 68 0.80 2.61 -14.67
CA ASN A 68 1.01 1.87 -15.91
C ASN A 68 0.87 0.36 -15.75
N SER A 69 1.06 -0.19 -14.53
CA SER A 69 0.90 -1.63 -14.33
C SER A 69 -0.55 -2.06 -14.58
N PRO A 70 -0.76 -3.10 -15.41
CA PRO A 70 -2.08 -3.70 -15.59
C PRO A 70 -2.55 -4.47 -14.33
N ILE A 71 -1.60 -4.87 -13.48
CA ILE A 71 -1.85 -5.55 -12.21
C ILE A 71 -1.69 -4.56 -11.08
N LYS A 72 -2.72 -4.43 -10.22
CA LYS A 72 -2.67 -3.53 -9.08
C LYS A 72 -2.11 -4.26 -7.86
N TYR A 73 -1.20 -3.62 -7.17
CA TYR A 73 -0.62 -4.04 -5.89
C TYR A 73 -0.23 -2.81 -5.07
N SER A 74 -0.03 -3.00 -3.78
CA SER A 74 0.46 -1.93 -2.90
C SER A 74 1.98 -1.99 -2.82
N SER A 75 2.63 -0.84 -2.83
CA SER A 75 4.07 -0.72 -2.68
C SER A 75 4.40 0.43 -1.72
N ALA A 76 5.33 0.19 -0.81
CA ALA A 76 5.85 1.16 0.14
C ALA A 76 7.38 1.20 0.11
N PRO A 77 7.99 2.36 -0.19
CA PRO A 77 9.43 2.53 -0.12
C PRO A 77 9.90 2.62 1.33
N GLY A 78 11.12 2.24 1.60
CA GLY A 78 11.67 2.32 2.96
C GLY A 78 13.17 2.11 3.06
N THR A 79 13.65 2.29 4.28
CA THR A 79 15.03 2.00 4.68
C THR A 79 15.02 0.87 5.68
N TRP A 80 15.87 -0.11 5.49
CA TRP A 80 16.04 -1.24 6.39
C TRP A 80 16.89 -0.86 7.61
N SER A 81 16.85 -1.67 8.67
CA SER A 81 17.60 -1.43 9.91
C SER A 81 19.11 -1.38 9.74
N ASP A 82 19.64 -1.96 8.67
CA ASP A 82 21.06 -1.91 8.29
C ASP A 82 21.39 -0.72 7.36
N ASN A 83 20.47 0.23 7.21
CA ASN A 83 20.56 1.40 6.33
C ASN A 83 20.54 1.08 4.82
N SER A 84 20.33 -0.15 4.41
CA SER A 84 20.00 -0.45 3.02
C SER A 84 18.62 0.12 2.65
N ILE A 85 18.39 0.36 1.37
CA ILE A 85 17.14 0.93 0.86
C ILE A 85 16.32 -0.11 0.11
N GLY A 86 15.03 0.14 -0.05
CA GLY A 86 14.20 -0.74 -0.86
C GLY A 86 12.72 -0.42 -0.81
N ALA A 87 11.93 -1.44 -1.06
CA ALA A 87 10.48 -1.37 -1.02
C ALA A 87 9.89 -2.69 -0.49
N VAL A 88 8.65 -2.61 -0.08
CA VAL A 88 7.82 -3.78 0.25
C VAL A 88 6.58 -3.71 -0.60
N ASP A 89 6.30 -4.78 -1.35
CA ASP A 89 5.10 -4.91 -2.16
C ASP A 89 4.13 -5.92 -1.54
N LEU A 90 2.84 -5.64 -1.66
CA LEU A 90 1.77 -6.55 -1.29
C LEU A 90 0.90 -6.84 -2.51
N HIS A 91 0.90 -8.09 -2.95
CA HIS A 91 0.08 -8.61 -4.05
C HIS A 91 -1.07 -9.46 -3.52
N ASP A 92 -2.22 -9.41 -4.19
CA ASP A 92 -3.42 -10.12 -3.75
C ASP A 92 -3.31 -11.65 -3.84
N SER A 93 -2.40 -12.17 -4.69
CA SER A 93 -2.16 -13.59 -4.86
C SER A 93 -0.81 -13.84 -5.54
N GLU A 94 -0.36 -15.10 -5.55
CA GLU A 94 0.82 -15.53 -6.28
C GLU A 94 0.67 -15.32 -7.81
N ASP A 95 -0.51 -15.57 -8.37
CA ASP A 95 -0.80 -15.30 -9.79
C ASP A 95 -0.69 -13.80 -10.10
N ALA A 96 -1.24 -12.93 -9.24
CA ALA A 96 -1.14 -11.48 -9.42
C ALA A 96 0.31 -11.00 -9.31
N MET A 97 1.10 -11.55 -8.39
CA MET A 97 2.53 -11.25 -8.26
C MET A 97 3.30 -11.66 -9.53
N ASN A 98 3.10 -12.88 -10.01
CA ASN A 98 3.78 -13.38 -11.21
C ASN A 98 3.45 -12.53 -12.44
N LYS A 99 2.18 -12.15 -12.63
CA LYS A 99 1.77 -11.24 -13.72
C LYS A 99 2.40 -9.85 -13.60
N ALA A 100 2.56 -9.34 -12.37
CA ALA A 100 3.24 -8.07 -12.15
C ALA A 100 4.72 -8.16 -12.52
N PHE A 101 5.41 -9.24 -12.13
CA PHE A 101 6.81 -9.49 -12.50
C PHE A 101 6.99 -9.66 -14.01
N ASP A 102 6.09 -10.39 -14.67
CA ASP A 102 6.09 -10.53 -16.13
C ASP A 102 5.97 -9.16 -16.81
N TRP A 103 5.06 -8.31 -16.33
CA TRP A 103 4.95 -6.96 -16.86
C TRP A 103 6.22 -6.14 -16.61
N GLN A 104 6.76 -6.14 -15.39
CA GLN A 104 7.99 -5.42 -15.03
C GLN A 104 9.17 -5.82 -15.91
N SER A 105 9.35 -7.12 -16.16
CA SER A 105 10.44 -7.65 -16.99
C SER A 105 10.31 -7.28 -18.49
N ASN A 106 9.09 -7.08 -18.98
CA ASN A 106 8.80 -6.74 -20.38
C ASN A 106 8.68 -5.21 -20.60
N ASP A 107 8.53 -4.40 -19.56
CA ASP A 107 8.44 -2.95 -19.66
C ASP A 107 9.85 -2.31 -19.62
N LYS A 108 10.36 -1.91 -20.81
CA LYS A 108 11.69 -1.29 -20.94
C LYS A 108 11.86 -0.04 -20.08
N LYS A 109 10.78 0.72 -19.87
CA LYS A 109 10.86 1.93 -19.04
C LYS A 109 11.01 1.59 -17.57
N TRP A 110 10.25 0.59 -17.09
CA TRP A 110 10.40 0.07 -15.75
C TRP A 110 11.83 -0.45 -15.51
N SER A 111 12.34 -1.29 -16.39
CA SER A 111 13.69 -1.85 -16.32
C SER A 111 14.77 -0.75 -16.25
N ASN A 112 14.66 0.28 -17.09
CA ASN A 112 15.58 1.42 -17.06
C ASN A 112 15.49 2.23 -15.76
N MET A 113 14.31 2.32 -15.15
CA MET A 113 14.12 3.00 -13.87
C MET A 113 14.74 2.19 -12.73
N PHE A 114 14.56 0.86 -12.73
CA PHE A 114 15.16 -0.04 -11.75
C PHE A 114 16.69 -0.04 -11.84
N ASP A 115 17.26 -0.14 -13.04
CA ASP A 115 18.69 0.08 -13.32
C ASP A 115 19.21 1.41 -12.76
N GLY A 116 18.41 2.46 -12.91
CA GLY A 116 18.74 3.77 -12.39
C GLY A 116 18.80 3.83 -10.86
N ILE A 117 18.03 3.00 -10.15
CA ILE A 117 18.10 2.84 -8.69
C ILE A 117 19.41 2.14 -8.33
N ALA A 118 19.70 1.00 -8.95
CA ALA A 118 20.93 0.24 -8.73
C ALA A 118 22.19 1.13 -8.93
N LYS A 119 22.26 1.85 -10.04
CA LYS A 119 23.35 2.80 -10.33
C LYS A 119 23.46 3.91 -9.29
N ALA A 120 22.37 4.39 -8.75
CA ALA A 120 22.41 5.40 -7.68
C ALA A 120 22.98 4.85 -6.37
N CYS A 121 22.78 3.57 -6.08
CA CYS A 121 23.40 2.85 -4.96
C CYS A 121 24.86 2.44 -5.20
N GLY A 122 25.34 2.48 -6.45
CA GLY A 122 26.68 1.97 -6.81
C GLY A 122 26.74 0.44 -6.89
N ILE A 123 25.62 -0.19 -7.22
CA ILE A 123 25.44 -1.65 -7.37
C ILE A 123 24.80 -1.97 -8.73
N THR A 124 24.64 -3.24 -9.02
CA THR A 124 23.85 -3.75 -10.15
C THR A 124 22.46 -4.19 -9.72
N THR A 125 21.57 -4.45 -10.65
CA THR A 125 20.23 -4.98 -10.35
C THR A 125 20.27 -6.36 -9.72
N ASP A 126 21.28 -7.17 -10.03
CA ASP A 126 21.48 -8.52 -9.47
C ASP A 126 21.92 -8.52 -8.02
N ASP A 127 22.41 -7.37 -7.52
CA ASP A 127 22.82 -7.21 -6.12
C ASP A 127 21.64 -6.93 -5.17
N PHE A 128 20.42 -6.73 -5.71
CA PHE A 128 19.24 -6.62 -4.86
C PHE A 128 18.85 -7.96 -4.24
N VAL A 129 18.67 -7.97 -2.94
CA VAL A 129 18.11 -9.10 -2.22
C VAL A 129 16.60 -9.03 -2.30
N ILE A 130 15.98 -9.98 -3.01
CA ILE A 130 14.52 -10.07 -3.14
C ILE A 130 14.05 -11.27 -2.32
N LYS A 131 13.09 -11.04 -1.40
CA LYS A 131 12.47 -12.11 -0.63
C LYS A 131 10.97 -12.10 -0.85
N ILE A 132 10.39 -13.29 -0.96
CA ILE A 132 8.97 -13.49 -1.20
C ILE A 132 8.40 -14.33 -0.05
N MET A 133 7.29 -13.89 0.52
CA MET A 133 6.57 -14.58 1.57
C MET A 133 5.09 -14.69 1.22
N LYS A 134 4.52 -15.87 1.36
CA LYS A 134 3.06 -16.09 1.29
C LYS A 134 2.47 -15.99 2.69
N ALA A 135 1.54 -15.08 2.88
CA ALA A 135 0.79 -14.94 4.12
C ALA A 135 -0.10 -16.17 4.35
N LYS A 136 -0.21 -16.62 5.60
CA LYS A 136 -1.03 -17.77 6.03
C LYS A 136 -2.23 -17.33 6.84
#